data_a02dfd49aef6e28d2ca9f2904a2f9a35
#
_entry.id   a02dfd49aef6e28d2ca9f2904a2f9a35
#
_cell.length_a   1.000
_cell.length_b   1.000
_cell.length_c   1.000
_cell.angle_alpha   90.00
_cell.angle_beta   90.00
_cell.angle_gamma   90.00
#
_symmetry.space_group_name_H-M   'P 1'
#
loop_
_entity.id
_entity.type
_entity.pdbx_description
1 polymer ?
#
loop_
_entity_poly.entity_id
_entity_poly.type
_entity_poly.pdbx_seq_one_letter_code
_entity_poly.pdbx_strand_id
1 'polypeptide(L)'
;MEARVARLEAIIPTLATKEDLVKLELKLEKTIRAEITAVQQEIGSVYREIGNLHKDMGNVHKDMGNLRGEIGNLRGEMGNLRGDMGDLRGEMGNLRGEMGKIEKTVATLVIKAMIAMVTISTALSTFAFMFAGK
;
A
#
# COMPACT_ATOMS: atom_id res chain seq x y z
N MET A 1 94.51 -11.39 0.74
CA MET A 1 93.63 -12.58 0.87
C MET A 1 92.95 -12.68 2.26
N GLU A 2 93.67 -12.50 3.30
CA GLU A 2 93.12 -12.61 4.68
C GLU A 2 91.99 -11.61 4.97
N ALA A 3 92.08 -10.37 4.46
CA ALA A 3 91.05 -9.36 4.66
C ALA A 3 89.72 -9.68 3.93
N ARG A 4 89.82 -10.38 2.79
CA ARG A 4 88.64 -10.87 2.01
C ARG A 4 87.96 -12.04 2.74
N VAL A 5 88.74 -12.95 3.28
CA VAL A 5 88.28 -14.08 4.06
C VAL A 5 87.57 -13.59 5.31
N ALA A 6 88.21 -12.64 6.04
CA ALA A 6 87.58 -12.03 7.22
C ALA A 6 86.28 -11.35 6.93
N ARG A 7 86.16 -10.64 5.79
CA ARG A 7 84.89 -10.02 5.38
C ARG A 7 83.83 -11.08 5.08
N LEU A 8 84.23 -12.13 4.40
CA LEU A 8 83.28 -13.23 4.10
C LEU A 8 82.83 -13.92 5.38
N GLU A 9 83.70 -14.19 6.30
CA GLU A 9 83.38 -14.76 7.62
C GLU A 9 82.43 -13.86 8.41
N ALA A 10 82.60 -12.54 8.32
CA ALA A 10 81.74 -11.60 8.97
C ALA A 10 80.34 -11.52 8.35
N ILE A 11 80.23 -11.75 7.03
CA ILE A 11 78.97 -11.72 6.27
C ILE A 11 78.16 -13.01 6.38
N ILE A 12 78.82 -14.13 6.45
CA ILE A 12 78.17 -15.46 6.47
C ILE A 12 77.10 -15.59 7.55
N PRO A 13 77.30 -15.17 8.80
CA PRO A 13 76.25 -15.24 9.82
C PRO A 13 75.03 -14.37 9.55
N THR A 14 75.18 -13.35 8.69
CA THR A 14 74.06 -12.48 8.32
C THR A 14 73.22 -12.97 7.14
N LEU A 15 73.72 -13.97 6.41
CA LEU A 15 73.04 -14.54 5.28
C LEU A 15 71.98 -15.57 5.72
N ALA A 16 70.86 -15.54 5.02
CA ALA A 16 69.84 -16.54 5.21
C ALA A 16 70.38 -17.96 4.84
N THR A 17 70.17 -18.92 5.69
CA THR A 17 70.55 -20.33 5.44
C THR A 17 69.41 -21.02 4.69
N LYS A 18 69.72 -22.19 4.13
CA LYS A 18 68.67 -23.05 3.54
C LYS A 18 67.60 -23.41 4.56
N GLU A 19 67.98 -23.60 5.81
CA GLU A 19 67.07 -23.90 6.91
C GLU A 19 66.13 -22.72 7.16
N ASP A 20 66.63 -21.47 7.15
CA ASP A 20 65.82 -20.25 7.28
C ASP A 20 64.80 -20.13 6.15
N LEU A 21 65.22 -20.41 4.93
CA LEU A 21 64.31 -20.41 3.75
C LEU A 21 63.22 -21.47 3.87
N VAL A 22 63.56 -22.66 4.31
CA VAL A 22 62.56 -23.72 4.52
C VAL A 22 61.56 -23.34 5.60
N LYS A 23 62.03 -22.75 6.70
CA LYS A 23 61.15 -22.24 7.79
C LYS A 23 60.21 -21.18 7.28
N LEU A 24 60.71 -20.25 6.48
CA LEU A 24 59.90 -19.19 5.88
C LEU A 24 58.85 -19.75 4.92
N GLU A 25 59.25 -20.69 4.07
CA GLU A 25 58.35 -21.38 3.14
C GLU A 25 57.22 -22.10 3.87
N LEU A 26 57.52 -22.87 4.91
CA LEU A 26 56.52 -23.54 5.74
C LEU A 26 55.58 -22.59 6.42
N LYS A 27 56.09 -21.46 6.94
CA LYS A 27 55.29 -20.42 7.56
C LYS A 27 54.33 -19.77 6.57
N LEU A 28 54.81 -19.45 5.37
CA LEU A 28 53.99 -18.89 4.29
C LEU A 28 52.92 -19.89 3.84
N GLU A 29 53.26 -21.14 3.62
CA GLU A 29 52.28 -22.17 3.26
C GLU A 29 51.18 -22.29 4.31
N LYS A 30 51.56 -22.35 5.56
CA LYS A 30 50.62 -22.44 6.70
C LYS A 30 49.70 -21.25 6.75
N THR A 31 50.25 -20.04 6.59
CA THR A 31 49.46 -18.77 6.58
C THR A 31 48.49 -18.76 5.39
N ILE A 32 48.99 -19.11 4.19
CA ILE A 32 48.16 -19.15 2.97
C ILE A 32 47.01 -20.15 3.11
N ARG A 33 47.30 -21.35 3.63
CA ARG A 33 46.25 -22.37 3.86
C ARG A 33 45.19 -21.89 4.85
N ALA A 34 45.61 -21.24 5.94
CA ALA A 34 44.69 -20.69 6.94
C ALA A 34 43.80 -19.62 6.35
N GLU A 35 44.37 -18.72 5.54
CA GLU A 35 43.62 -17.65 4.88
C GLU A 35 42.65 -18.21 3.84
N ILE A 36 43.11 -19.20 3.02
CA ILE A 36 42.24 -19.85 2.05
C ILE A 36 41.07 -20.57 2.74
N THR A 37 41.29 -21.24 3.85
CA THR A 37 40.25 -21.90 4.62
C THR A 37 39.25 -20.88 5.16
N ALA A 38 39.74 -19.77 5.71
CA ALA A 38 38.88 -18.69 6.20
C ALA A 38 38.01 -18.10 5.09
N VAL A 39 38.58 -17.81 3.92
CA VAL A 39 37.85 -17.32 2.75
C VAL A 39 36.82 -18.32 2.26
N GLN A 40 37.16 -19.59 2.23
CA GLN A 40 36.20 -20.66 1.85
C GLN A 40 35.00 -20.71 2.79
N GLN A 41 35.24 -20.53 4.10
CA GLN A 41 34.17 -20.47 5.09
C GLN A 41 33.28 -19.26 4.90
N GLU A 42 33.88 -18.10 4.62
CA GLU A 42 33.14 -16.87 4.32
C GLU A 42 32.28 -17.02 3.05
N ILE A 43 32.87 -17.59 2.00
CA ILE A 43 32.15 -17.90 0.77
C ILE A 43 30.95 -18.81 1.05
N GLY A 44 31.15 -19.86 1.84
CA GLY A 44 30.06 -20.74 2.25
C GLY A 44 28.95 -20.04 2.99
N SER A 45 29.29 -19.11 3.87
CA SER A 45 28.33 -18.29 4.59
C SER A 45 27.54 -17.36 3.65
N VAL A 46 28.24 -16.72 2.71
CA VAL A 46 27.61 -15.87 1.69
C VAL A 46 26.63 -16.66 0.83
N TYR A 47 26.99 -17.87 0.41
CA TYR A 47 26.08 -18.74 -0.35
C TYR A 47 24.82 -19.08 0.44
N ARG A 48 24.94 -19.32 1.74
CA ARG A 48 23.77 -19.56 2.59
C ARG A 48 22.88 -18.34 2.70
N GLU A 49 23.48 -17.16 2.86
CA GLU A 49 22.74 -15.90 2.90
C GLU A 49 22.01 -15.64 1.59
N ILE A 50 22.66 -15.87 0.46
CA ILE A 50 22.04 -15.77 -0.87
C ILE A 50 20.85 -16.72 -0.98
N GLY A 51 20.99 -17.95 -0.49
CA GLY A 51 19.90 -18.91 -0.46
C GLY A 51 18.71 -18.42 0.36
N ASN A 52 18.96 -17.86 1.53
CA ASN A 52 17.94 -17.28 2.40
C ASN A 52 17.25 -16.09 1.73
N LEU A 53 18.04 -15.19 1.11
CA LEU A 53 17.50 -14.05 0.37
C LEU A 53 16.60 -14.50 -0.79
N HIS A 54 16.99 -15.55 -1.51
CA HIS A 54 16.16 -16.13 -2.57
C HIS A 54 14.80 -16.62 -2.03
N LYS A 55 14.82 -17.27 -0.89
CA LYS A 55 13.61 -17.73 -0.22
C LYS A 55 12.73 -16.57 0.20
N ASP A 56 13.32 -15.53 0.80
CA ASP A 56 12.61 -14.33 1.22
C ASP A 56 12.00 -13.60 0.03
N MET A 57 12.74 -13.49 -1.08
CA MET A 57 12.22 -12.94 -2.33
C MET A 57 11.01 -13.72 -2.86
N GLY A 58 11.06 -15.04 -2.75
CA GLY A 58 9.94 -15.91 -3.10
C GLY A 58 8.70 -15.61 -2.25
N ASN A 59 8.88 -15.43 -0.95
CA ASN A 59 7.81 -15.07 -0.03
C ASN A 59 7.23 -13.69 -0.35
N VAL A 60 8.08 -12.70 -0.60
CA VAL A 60 7.65 -11.35 -1.02
C VAL A 60 6.85 -11.41 -2.32
N HIS A 61 7.29 -12.20 -3.29
CA HIS A 61 6.55 -12.40 -4.56
C HIS A 61 5.15 -12.96 -4.32
N LYS A 62 5.04 -13.92 -3.42
CA LYS A 62 3.76 -14.52 -3.04
C LYS A 62 2.85 -13.49 -2.37
N ASP A 63 3.40 -12.70 -1.44
CA ASP A 63 2.65 -11.66 -0.76
C ASP A 63 2.16 -10.58 -1.73
N MET A 64 3.02 -10.20 -2.68
CA MET A 64 2.64 -9.27 -3.76
C MET A 64 1.49 -9.82 -4.62
N GLY A 65 1.50 -11.11 -4.90
CA GLY A 65 0.41 -11.79 -5.61
C GLY A 65 -0.90 -11.71 -4.83
N ASN A 66 -0.84 -11.98 -3.53
CA ASN A 66 -1.99 -11.89 -2.63
C ASN A 66 -2.54 -10.46 -2.57
N LEU A 67 -1.66 -9.46 -2.42
CA LEU A 67 -2.05 -8.04 -2.43
C LEU A 67 -2.72 -7.63 -3.74
N ARG A 68 -2.21 -8.10 -4.87
CA ARG A 68 -2.86 -7.85 -6.17
C ARG A 68 -4.27 -8.43 -6.22
N GLY A 69 -4.46 -9.62 -5.66
CA GLY A 69 -5.78 -10.23 -5.54
C GLY A 69 -6.73 -9.39 -4.70
N GLU A 70 -6.26 -8.93 -3.54
CA GLU A 70 -7.04 -8.05 -2.66
C GLU A 70 -7.40 -6.72 -3.33
N ILE A 71 -6.45 -6.10 -4.02
CA ILE A 71 -6.71 -4.88 -4.79
C ILE A 71 -7.78 -5.12 -5.87
N GLY A 72 -7.73 -6.28 -6.53
CA GLY A 72 -8.74 -6.68 -7.51
C GLY A 72 -10.13 -6.79 -6.88
N ASN A 73 -10.22 -7.43 -5.72
CA ASN A 73 -11.47 -7.56 -4.95
C ASN A 73 -12.01 -6.19 -4.52
N LEU A 74 -11.14 -5.32 -3.96
CA LEU A 74 -11.51 -3.97 -3.59
C LEU A 74 -12.02 -3.14 -4.77
N ARG A 75 -11.40 -3.30 -5.94
CA ARG A 75 -11.89 -2.64 -7.16
C ARG A 75 -13.28 -3.12 -7.54
N GLY A 76 -13.54 -4.42 -7.39
CA GLY A 76 -14.85 -4.99 -7.61
C GLY A 76 -15.90 -4.41 -6.66
N GLU A 77 -15.59 -4.35 -5.37
CA GLU A 77 -16.45 -3.76 -4.35
C GLU A 77 -16.73 -2.28 -4.61
N MET A 78 -15.69 -1.53 -4.98
CA MET A 78 -15.85 -0.12 -5.37
C MET A 78 -16.77 0.05 -6.58
N GLY A 79 -16.68 -0.87 -7.53
CA GLY A 79 -17.58 -0.90 -8.70
C GLY A 79 -19.03 -1.11 -8.26
N ASN A 80 -19.27 -2.06 -7.37
CA ASN A 80 -20.59 -2.35 -6.80
C ASN A 80 -21.14 -1.14 -6.03
N LEU A 81 -20.33 -0.53 -5.15
CA LEU A 81 -20.71 0.68 -4.43
C LEU A 81 -21.07 1.83 -5.37
N ARG A 82 -20.32 1.96 -6.44
CA ARG A 82 -20.61 2.99 -7.46
C ARG A 82 -21.96 2.75 -8.14
N GLY A 83 -22.28 1.47 -8.40
CA GLY A 83 -23.59 1.05 -8.89
C GLY A 83 -24.71 1.40 -7.91
N ASP A 84 -24.54 1.02 -6.63
CA ASP A 84 -25.49 1.28 -5.56
C ASP A 84 -25.72 2.79 -5.38
N MET A 85 -24.67 3.59 -5.45
CA MET A 85 -24.77 5.06 -5.41
C MET A 85 -25.56 5.62 -6.60
N GLY A 86 -25.39 4.99 -7.77
CA GLY A 86 -26.18 5.34 -8.95
C GLY A 86 -27.66 5.08 -8.74
N ASP A 87 -28.00 3.90 -8.20
CA ASP A 87 -29.36 3.50 -7.90
C ASP A 87 -29.98 4.42 -6.84
N LEU A 88 -29.27 4.74 -5.76
CA LEU A 88 -29.71 5.69 -4.75
C LEU A 88 -29.97 7.07 -5.34
N ARG A 89 -29.12 7.52 -6.24
CA ARG A 89 -29.29 8.79 -6.92
C ARG A 89 -30.56 8.80 -7.79
N GLY A 90 -30.84 7.66 -8.44
CA GLY A 90 -32.10 7.45 -9.19
C GLY A 90 -33.31 7.50 -8.26
N GLU A 91 -33.29 6.80 -7.13
CA GLU A 91 -34.35 6.81 -6.14
C GLU A 91 -34.58 8.23 -5.57
N MET A 92 -33.50 8.95 -5.25
CA MET A 92 -33.60 10.34 -4.80
C MET A 92 -34.26 11.23 -5.84
N GLY A 93 -33.94 11.01 -7.11
CA GLY A 93 -34.60 11.72 -8.22
C GLY A 93 -36.09 11.43 -8.29
N ASN A 94 -36.48 10.16 -8.13
CA ASN A 94 -37.89 9.75 -8.09
C ASN A 94 -38.62 10.36 -6.90
N LEU A 95 -38.03 10.32 -5.69
CA LEU A 95 -38.59 10.96 -4.51
C LEU A 95 -38.78 12.46 -4.67
N ARG A 96 -37.80 13.12 -5.27
CA ARG A 96 -37.90 14.55 -5.57
C ARG A 96 -39.05 14.86 -6.53
N GLY A 97 -39.25 13.99 -7.52
CA GLY A 97 -40.39 14.07 -8.44
C GLY A 97 -41.73 13.90 -7.72
N GLU A 98 -41.81 12.87 -6.84
CA GLU A 98 -43.02 12.64 -6.02
C GLU A 98 -43.30 13.81 -5.06
N MET A 99 -42.28 14.36 -4.42
CA MET A 99 -42.41 15.55 -3.58
C MET A 99 -42.97 16.75 -4.36
N GLY A 100 -42.49 16.93 -5.58
CA GLY A 100 -43.03 17.96 -6.46
C GLY A 100 -44.50 17.78 -6.77
N LYS A 101 -44.97 16.55 -7.00
CA LYS A 101 -46.37 16.20 -7.20
C LYS A 101 -47.22 16.48 -5.94
N ILE A 102 -46.70 16.10 -4.77
CA ILE A 102 -47.35 16.36 -3.49
C ILE A 102 -47.50 17.86 -3.25
N GLU A 103 -46.45 18.64 -3.50
CA GLU A 103 -46.52 20.11 -3.38
C GLU A 103 -47.59 20.70 -4.26
N LYS A 104 -47.69 20.27 -5.52
CA LYS A 104 -48.74 20.73 -6.44
C LYS A 104 -50.13 20.32 -5.95
N THR A 105 -50.31 19.09 -5.47
CA THR A 105 -51.57 18.62 -4.93
C THR A 105 -51.99 19.41 -3.71
N VAL A 106 -51.07 19.65 -2.77
CA VAL A 106 -51.34 20.48 -1.57
C VAL A 106 -51.71 21.87 -1.96
N ALA A 107 -50.98 22.52 -2.86
CA ALA A 107 -51.28 23.85 -3.35
C ALA A 107 -52.66 23.91 -4.00
N THR A 108 -53.03 22.94 -4.81
CA THR A 108 -54.33 22.84 -5.45
C THR A 108 -55.45 22.67 -4.42
N LEU A 109 -55.24 21.81 -3.41
CA LEU A 109 -56.23 21.62 -2.32
C LEU A 109 -56.43 22.87 -1.49
N VAL A 110 -55.35 23.58 -1.15
CA VAL A 110 -55.39 24.82 -0.42
C VAL A 110 -56.17 25.89 -1.19
N ILE A 111 -55.91 26.05 -2.47
CA ILE A 111 -56.62 26.98 -3.34
C ILE A 111 -58.10 26.63 -3.43
N LYS A 112 -58.47 25.37 -3.63
CA LYS A 112 -59.84 24.90 -3.66
C LYS A 112 -60.56 25.17 -2.31
N ALA A 113 -59.86 24.90 -1.20
CA ALA A 113 -60.41 25.19 0.13
C ALA A 113 -60.65 26.67 0.34
N MET A 114 -59.74 27.54 -0.10
CA MET A 114 -59.88 28.99 -0.02
C MET A 114 -61.06 29.50 -0.87
N ILE A 115 -61.21 28.98 -2.08
CA ILE A 115 -62.32 29.30 -2.96
C ILE A 115 -63.65 28.88 -2.33
N ALA A 116 -63.70 27.66 -1.78
CA ALA A 116 -64.88 27.14 -1.08
C ALA A 116 -65.25 28.01 0.13
N MET A 117 -64.27 28.43 0.92
CA MET A 117 -64.48 29.32 2.07
C MET A 117 -65.04 30.69 1.65
N VAL A 118 -64.46 31.28 0.62
CA VAL A 118 -64.91 32.53 0.06
C VAL A 118 -66.33 32.41 -0.48
N THR A 119 -66.65 31.34 -1.22
CA THR A 119 -67.99 31.13 -1.76
C THR A 119 -69.02 30.90 -0.66
N ILE A 120 -68.71 30.12 0.38
CA ILE A 120 -69.62 29.96 1.53
C ILE A 120 -69.85 31.25 2.28
N SER A 121 -68.78 32.01 2.54
CA SER A 121 -68.82 33.28 3.22
C SER A 121 -69.65 34.28 2.45
N THR A 122 -69.51 34.35 1.14
CA THR A 122 -70.32 35.22 0.27
C THR A 122 -71.81 34.81 0.28
N ALA A 123 -72.08 33.51 0.20
CA ALA A 123 -73.42 32.98 0.24
C ALA A 123 -74.12 33.28 1.56
N LEU A 124 -73.38 33.10 2.68
CA LEU A 124 -73.91 33.45 4.01
C LEU A 124 -74.17 34.89 4.17
N SER A 125 -73.27 35.78 3.69
CA SER A 125 -73.47 37.20 3.72
C SER A 125 -74.69 37.67 2.91
N THR A 126 -74.85 37.10 1.72
CA THR A 126 -75.99 37.40 0.85
C THR A 126 -77.32 36.94 1.51
N PHE A 127 -77.28 35.70 2.05
CA PHE A 127 -78.41 35.15 2.77
C PHE A 127 -78.82 36.06 3.99
N ALA A 128 -77.87 36.43 4.79
CA ALA A 128 -78.06 37.28 5.92
C ALA A 128 -78.62 38.66 5.51
N PHE A 129 -78.10 39.21 4.43
CA PHE A 129 -78.53 40.48 3.86
C PHE A 129 -80.02 40.37 3.39
N MET A 130 -80.37 39.28 2.72
CA MET A 130 -81.73 39.04 2.27
C MET A 130 -82.70 38.91 3.44
N PHE A 131 -82.31 38.26 4.52
CA PHE A 131 -83.11 38.10 5.73
C PHE A 131 -83.20 39.40 6.54
N ALA A 132 -82.14 40.18 6.57
CA ALA A 132 -82.11 41.44 7.28
C ALA A 132 -82.96 42.56 6.62
N GLY A 133 -83.13 42.39 5.30
CA GLY A 133 -83.92 43.35 4.51
C GLY A 133 -85.44 43.14 4.57
N LYS A 134 -85.84 42.11 5.29
CA LYS A 134 -87.22 41.81 5.52
C LYS A 134 -87.62 42.32 6.95
#